data_d9bf4ab16d1a9feee37454423e7ef3be
#
_entry.id   d9bf4ab16d1a9feee37454423e7ef3be
#
_cell.length_a   1.000
_cell.length_b   1.000
_cell.length_c   1.000
_cell.angle_alpha   90.00
_cell.angle_beta   90.00
_cell.angle_gamma   90.00
#
_symmetry.space_group_name_H-M   'P 1'
#
loop_
_entity.id
_entity.type
_entity.pdbx_description
1 polymer ?
#
loop_
_entity_poly.entity_id
_entity_poly.type
_entity_poly.pdbx_seq_one_letter_code
_entity_poly.pdbx_strand_id
1 'polypeptide(L)'
;EQIVGGYWGGAVQIGATKIKSMIIEIVDTPVLPKDFQGDFLIAGYFARNIARLRPTVNGAGHKLQTLAPILTSTHNAFRPVDLNTGPDGALYVADWFNPIIGHYQASLRHPDRDKKHGRIWRITTKGQPLLKPPALAKMNAAQLCNQLPAPLRRTRKLAKLRLMDLPKAKA
;
A
#
# COMPACT_ATOMS: atom_id res chain seq x y z
N GLU A 1 -2.47 -25.22 1.02
CA GLU A 1 -3.50 -24.18 1.26
C GLU A 1 -3.85 -23.52 -0.08
N GLN A 2 -5.07 -23.69 -0.54
CA GLN A 2 -5.55 -23.16 -1.81
C GLN A 2 -5.87 -21.67 -1.68
N ILE A 3 -5.33 -20.87 -2.59
CA ILE A 3 -5.81 -19.52 -2.83
C ILE A 3 -7.14 -19.69 -3.56
N VAL A 4 -8.24 -19.47 -2.88
CA VAL A 4 -9.57 -19.49 -3.49
C VAL A 4 -9.91 -18.06 -3.92
N GLY A 5 -9.72 -17.77 -5.19
CA GLY A 5 -10.23 -16.56 -5.82
C GLY A 5 -11.76 -16.68 -5.96
N GLY A 6 -12.52 -15.82 -5.31
CA GLY A 6 -13.96 -15.74 -5.51
C GLY A 6 -14.29 -14.94 -6.77
N TYR A 7 -15.36 -15.30 -7.46
CA TYR A 7 -15.80 -14.79 -8.76
C TYR A 7 -16.14 -13.27 -8.81
N TRP A 8 -16.12 -12.58 -7.69
CA TRP A 8 -16.41 -11.14 -7.57
C TRP A 8 -15.26 -10.43 -6.87
N GLY A 9 -14.23 -10.11 -7.60
CA GLY A 9 -13.10 -9.33 -7.06
C GLY A 9 -12.47 -10.00 -5.85
N GLY A 10 -12.14 -11.26 -6.03
CA GLY A 10 -11.35 -12.13 -5.21
C GLY A 10 -11.20 -11.81 -3.73
N ALA A 11 -11.96 -12.49 -2.88
CA ALA A 11 -11.46 -12.69 -1.52
C ALA A 11 -10.24 -13.61 -1.63
N VAL A 12 -9.05 -13.06 -1.51
CA VAL A 12 -7.83 -13.86 -1.36
C VAL A 12 -7.81 -14.38 0.07
N GLN A 13 -7.97 -15.69 0.23
CA GLN A 13 -7.74 -16.31 1.52
C GLN A 13 -6.23 -16.42 1.70
N ILE A 14 -5.65 -15.52 2.49
CA ILE A 14 -4.25 -15.56 2.87
C ILE A 14 -4.19 -16.20 4.25
N GLY A 15 -3.79 -17.47 4.32
CA GLY A 15 -3.82 -18.25 5.55
C GLY A 15 -5.26 -18.52 6.03
N ALA A 16 -5.47 -18.64 7.35
CA ALA A 16 -6.79 -18.89 7.95
C ALA A 16 -7.73 -17.66 7.94
N THR A 17 -7.25 -16.50 7.51
CA THR A 17 -8.03 -15.25 7.53
C THR A 17 -8.58 -14.93 6.16
N LYS A 18 -9.90 -14.78 6.05
CA LYS A 18 -10.56 -14.23 4.86
C LYS A 18 -10.36 -12.72 4.85
N ILE A 19 -9.32 -12.26 4.16
CA ILE A 19 -9.10 -10.83 3.96
C ILE A 19 -9.69 -10.48 2.59
N LYS A 20 -10.77 -9.71 2.56
CA LYS A 20 -11.19 -9.04 1.33
C LYS A 20 -10.27 -7.83 1.17
N SER A 21 -9.21 -8.05 0.40
CA SER A 21 -8.18 -7.05 0.14
C SER A 21 -8.60 -6.12 -0.98
N MET A 22 -8.31 -4.84 -0.82
CA MET A 22 -8.42 -3.86 -1.89
C MET A 22 -7.06 -3.62 -2.56
N ILE A 23 -5.97 -3.68 -1.79
CA ILE A 23 -4.61 -3.45 -2.26
C ILE A 23 -3.58 -4.13 -1.36
N ILE A 24 -2.41 -4.40 -1.92
CA ILE A 24 -1.22 -4.87 -1.22
C ILE A 24 -0.08 -3.89 -1.49
N GLU A 25 0.55 -3.40 -0.43
CA GLU A 25 1.78 -2.61 -0.48
C GLU A 25 2.91 -3.41 0.17
N ILE A 26 4.07 -3.43 -0.49
CA ILE A 26 5.28 -4.07 0.06
C ILE A 26 6.11 -3.01 0.75
N VAL A 27 6.47 -3.26 2.01
CA VAL A 27 7.29 -2.32 2.77
C VAL A 27 8.72 -2.31 2.23
N ASP A 28 9.12 -1.18 1.65
CA ASP A 28 10.47 -0.94 1.15
C ASP A 28 11.03 0.44 1.57
N THR A 29 10.45 1.03 2.61
CA THR A 29 10.79 2.37 3.09
C THR A 29 11.57 2.33 4.41
N PRO A 30 12.68 3.05 4.53
CA PRO A 30 13.43 3.13 5.79
C PRO A 30 12.72 3.93 6.88
N VAL A 31 11.60 4.59 6.56
CA VAL A 31 10.78 5.35 7.53
C VAL A 31 9.96 4.41 8.42
N LEU A 32 9.65 3.21 7.94
CA LEU A 32 9.01 2.17 8.75
C LEU A 32 10.08 1.30 9.44
N PRO A 33 9.72 0.60 10.54
CA PRO A 33 10.66 -0.22 11.30
C PRO A 33 11.40 -1.24 10.43
N LYS A 34 12.67 -1.54 10.78
CA LYS A 34 13.49 -2.50 10.04
C LYS A 34 12.86 -3.89 9.93
N ASP A 35 12.18 -4.34 10.99
CA ASP A 35 11.51 -5.64 11.02
C ASP A 35 10.25 -5.68 10.14
N PHE A 36 9.83 -4.57 9.54
CA PHE A 36 8.73 -4.50 8.59
C PHE A 36 9.19 -4.68 7.14
N GLN A 37 10.50 -4.57 6.89
CA GLN A 37 11.00 -4.59 5.51
C GLN A 37 10.68 -5.89 4.80
N GLY A 38 10.10 -5.77 3.59
CA GLY A 38 9.64 -6.91 2.79
C GLY A 38 8.28 -7.48 3.19
N ASP A 39 7.69 -7.05 4.31
CA ASP A 39 6.35 -7.48 4.69
C ASP A 39 5.29 -6.88 3.75
N PHE A 40 4.19 -7.58 3.61
CA PHE A 40 3.01 -7.13 2.87
C PHE A 40 2.04 -6.44 3.82
N LEU A 41 1.63 -5.24 3.46
CA LEU A 41 0.56 -4.51 4.13
C LEU A 41 -0.70 -4.58 3.28
N ILE A 42 -1.80 -4.96 3.89
CA ILE A 42 -3.06 -5.19 3.19
C ILE A 42 -4.15 -4.32 3.80
N ALA A 43 -4.83 -3.55 2.97
CA ALA A 43 -6.00 -2.79 3.38
C ALA A 43 -7.16 -3.74 3.68
N GLY A 44 -7.41 -3.97 4.97
CA GLY A 44 -8.50 -4.78 5.49
C GLY A 44 -9.79 -3.99 5.61
N TYR A 45 -10.40 -3.73 4.49
CA TYR A 45 -11.58 -2.88 4.34
C TYR A 45 -12.79 -3.30 5.20
N PHE A 46 -13.10 -4.60 5.33
CA PHE A 46 -14.13 -5.08 6.26
C PHE A 46 -13.62 -5.17 7.71
N ALA A 47 -12.39 -5.60 7.88
CA ALA A 47 -11.77 -5.75 9.20
C ALA A 47 -11.41 -4.41 9.84
N ARG A 48 -11.47 -3.31 9.10
CA ARG A 48 -11.11 -1.96 9.55
C ARG A 48 -9.69 -1.90 10.11
N ASN A 49 -8.78 -2.56 9.41
CA ASN A 49 -7.38 -2.63 9.81
C ASN A 49 -6.45 -2.54 8.61
N ILE A 50 -5.16 -2.39 8.89
CA ILE A 50 -4.10 -2.65 7.94
C ILE A 50 -3.37 -3.89 8.43
N ALA A 51 -3.66 -5.02 7.78
CA ALA A 51 -3.06 -6.30 8.10
C ALA A 51 -1.60 -6.34 7.65
N ARG A 52 -0.76 -7.08 8.39
CA ARG A 52 0.66 -7.29 8.09
C ARG A 52 0.93 -8.78 7.92
N LEU A 53 1.57 -9.12 6.81
CA LEU A 53 1.90 -10.50 6.46
C LEU A 53 3.37 -10.58 6.07
N ARG A 54 4.07 -11.56 6.61
CA ARG A 54 5.47 -11.81 6.29
C ARG A 54 5.60 -12.95 5.31
N PRO A 55 6.13 -12.71 4.08
CA PRO A 55 6.44 -13.78 3.16
C PRO A 55 7.72 -14.50 3.60
N THR A 56 7.70 -15.83 3.57
CA THR A 56 8.86 -16.69 3.77
C THR A 56 8.97 -17.65 2.61
N VAL A 57 10.20 -17.94 2.15
CA VAL A 57 10.43 -18.91 1.07
C VAL A 57 9.98 -20.28 1.53
N ASN A 58 9.24 -21.00 0.69
CA ASN A 58 8.76 -22.35 0.95
C ASN A 58 8.77 -23.15 -0.37
N GLY A 59 9.85 -23.86 -0.61
CA GLY A 59 10.09 -24.55 -1.87
C GLY A 59 10.14 -23.57 -3.06
N ALA A 60 9.38 -23.83 -4.10
CA ALA A 60 9.26 -22.96 -5.27
C ALA A 60 8.33 -21.77 -5.09
N GLY A 61 7.73 -21.59 -3.90
CA GLY A 61 6.78 -20.53 -3.60
C GLY A 61 7.06 -19.82 -2.28
N HIS A 62 6.02 -19.20 -1.75
CA HIS A 62 6.10 -18.46 -0.48
C HIS A 62 4.97 -18.90 0.45
N LYS A 63 5.29 -19.01 1.72
CA LYS A 63 4.31 -19.10 2.81
C LYS A 63 4.16 -17.72 3.44
N LEU A 64 2.92 -17.34 3.79
CA LEU A 64 2.62 -16.08 4.44
C LEU A 64 2.32 -16.30 5.92
N GLN A 65 3.05 -15.62 6.77
CA GLN A 65 2.79 -15.55 8.21
C GLN A 65 1.98 -14.30 8.52
N THR A 66 0.83 -14.47 9.15
CA THR A 66 0.04 -13.34 9.66
C THR A 66 0.70 -12.80 10.92
N LEU A 67 0.94 -11.49 10.94
CA LEU A 67 1.48 -10.75 12.08
C LEU A 67 0.42 -9.81 12.64
N ALA A 68 0.72 -9.17 13.76
CA ALA A 68 -0.15 -8.13 14.31
C ALA A 68 -0.37 -7.01 13.27
N PRO A 69 -1.61 -6.54 13.07
CA PRO A 69 -1.89 -5.45 12.15
C PRO A 69 -1.17 -4.18 12.61
N ILE A 70 -0.72 -3.35 11.65
CA ILE A 70 -0.05 -2.09 11.98
C ILE A 70 -1.01 -1.01 12.44
N LEU A 71 -2.29 -1.14 12.09
CA LEU A 71 -3.37 -0.24 12.48
C LEU A 71 -4.67 -1.01 12.56
N THR A 72 -5.45 -0.75 13.61
CA THR A 72 -6.83 -1.23 13.76
C THR A 72 -7.69 -0.08 14.24
N SER A 73 -8.86 0.08 13.66
CA SER A 73 -9.83 1.10 14.05
C SER A 73 -11.11 0.48 14.61
N THR A 74 -11.58 1.02 15.73
CA THR A 74 -12.90 0.71 16.28
C THR A 74 -14.02 1.49 15.60
N HIS A 75 -13.68 2.56 14.88
CA HIS A 75 -14.64 3.41 14.20
C HIS A 75 -15.27 2.68 13.00
N ASN A 76 -16.61 2.59 12.98
CA ASN A 76 -17.34 1.80 11.99
C ASN A 76 -17.25 2.34 10.56
N ALA A 77 -16.90 3.60 10.36
CA ALA A 77 -16.72 4.22 9.05
C ALA A 77 -15.30 4.10 8.50
N PHE A 78 -14.32 3.60 9.28
CA PHE A 78 -12.97 3.39 8.76
C PHE A 78 -12.96 2.28 7.71
N ARG A 79 -12.56 2.64 6.48
CA ARG A 79 -12.54 1.74 5.32
C ARG A 79 -11.28 2.00 4.50
N PRO A 80 -10.14 1.41 4.88
CA PRO A 80 -8.93 1.55 4.08
C PRO A 80 -9.11 0.87 2.73
N VAL A 81 -8.96 1.64 1.66
CA VAL A 81 -9.19 1.19 0.27
C VAL A 81 -7.94 1.25 -0.58
N ASP A 82 -6.94 2.03 -0.17
CA ASP A 82 -5.65 2.12 -0.86
C ASP A 82 -4.50 2.36 0.13
N LEU A 83 -3.32 1.83 -0.21
CA LEU A 83 -2.07 1.97 0.53
C LEU A 83 -0.96 2.31 -0.45
N ASN A 84 -0.19 3.36 -0.16
CA ASN A 84 0.96 3.73 -0.98
C ASN A 84 2.09 4.32 -0.13
N THR A 85 3.31 3.92 -0.41
CA THR A 85 4.49 4.59 0.14
C THR A 85 4.69 5.92 -0.59
N GLY A 86 4.64 7.02 0.16
CA GLY A 86 4.83 8.38 -0.35
C GLY A 86 6.29 8.69 -0.71
N PRO A 87 6.52 9.84 -1.37
CA PRO A 87 7.86 10.27 -1.77
C PRO A 87 8.76 10.59 -0.56
N ASP A 88 8.18 10.87 0.58
CA ASP A 88 8.83 11.12 1.86
C ASP A 88 9.06 9.84 2.69
N GLY A 89 8.70 8.68 2.14
CA GLY A 89 8.84 7.38 2.77
C GLY A 89 7.75 7.02 3.78
N ALA A 90 6.82 7.93 4.08
CA ALA A 90 5.67 7.63 4.93
C ALA A 90 4.66 6.74 4.18
N LEU A 91 3.90 5.94 4.91
CA LEU A 91 2.78 5.18 4.34
C LEU A 91 1.52 6.05 4.33
N TYR A 92 0.92 6.20 3.17
CA TYR A 92 -0.35 6.89 2.99
C TYR A 92 -1.47 5.87 2.81
N VAL A 93 -2.58 6.12 3.50
CA VAL A 93 -3.76 5.26 3.50
C VAL A 93 -4.95 6.07 3.05
N ALA A 94 -5.56 5.70 1.94
CA ALA A 94 -6.83 6.25 1.55
C ALA A 94 -7.96 5.53 2.31
N ASP A 95 -8.76 6.30 3.03
CA ASP A 95 -9.87 5.83 3.83
C ASP A 95 -11.18 6.37 3.23
N TRP A 96 -11.98 5.47 2.70
CA TRP A 96 -13.26 5.84 2.10
C TRP A 96 -14.25 6.46 3.08
N PHE A 97 -14.07 6.20 4.38
CA PHE A 97 -14.91 6.75 5.44
C PHE A 97 -16.41 6.51 5.24
N ASN A 98 -16.81 5.27 5.20
CA ASN A 98 -18.22 4.92 5.02
C ASN A 98 -18.67 3.80 5.97
N PRO A 99 -19.67 4.08 6.85
CA PRO A 99 -20.17 3.07 7.77
C PRO A 99 -20.94 1.96 7.05
N ILE A 100 -21.58 2.29 5.91
CA ILE A 100 -22.42 1.37 5.15
C ILE A 100 -21.62 0.73 4.03
N ILE A 101 -21.48 -0.59 4.10
CA ILE A 101 -20.88 -1.41 3.08
C ILE A 101 -21.92 -2.37 2.56
N GLY A 102 -22.06 -2.48 1.25
CA GLY A 102 -22.93 -3.46 0.63
C GLY A 102 -22.87 -3.30 -0.88
N HIS A 103 -23.13 -4.40 -1.58
CA HIS A 103 -23.31 -4.38 -3.02
C HIS A 103 -24.73 -3.87 -3.34
N TYR A 104 -25.52 -4.69 -4.03
CA TYR A 104 -26.87 -4.31 -4.46
C TYR A 104 -27.88 -4.14 -3.32
N GLN A 105 -27.61 -4.76 -2.15
CA GLN A 105 -28.53 -4.75 -1.01
C GLN A 105 -28.49 -3.43 -0.21
N ALA A 106 -27.43 -2.64 -0.34
CA ALA A 106 -27.30 -1.38 0.35
C ALA A 106 -27.52 -0.23 -0.62
N SER A 107 -28.67 0.45 -0.49
CA SER A 107 -29.02 1.60 -1.33
C SER A 107 -27.91 2.65 -1.34
N LEU A 108 -27.60 3.19 -2.51
CA LEU A 108 -26.73 4.37 -2.64
C LEU A 108 -27.30 5.60 -1.94
N ARG A 109 -28.61 5.62 -1.69
CA ARG A 109 -29.33 6.70 -1.00
C ARG A 109 -29.49 6.42 0.50
N HIS A 110 -28.88 5.34 1.04
CA HIS A 110 -28.99 5.03 2.47
C HIS A 110 -28.59 6.27 3.31
N PRO A 111 -29.41 6.66 4.32
CA PRO A 111 -29.18 7.90 5.07
C PRO A 111 -27.82 7.90 5.82
N ASP A 112 -27.40 6.75 6.33
CA ASP A 112 -26.13 6.63 7.07
C ASP A 112 -24.89 6.60 6.18
N ARG A 113 -25.03 6.68 4.84
CA ARG A 113 -23.85 6.81 3.97
C ARG A 113 -23.28 8.20 4.08
N ASP A 114 -21.99 8.26 4.40
CA ASP A 114 -21.25 9.50 4.23
C ASP A 114 -20.99 9.74 2.74
N LYS A 115 -21.45 10.89 2.24
CA LYS A 115 -21.33 11.31 0.83
C LYS A 115 -20.40 12.51 0.64
N LYS A 116 -19.85 13.03 1.74
CA LYS A 116 -19.11 14.29 1.74
C LYS A 116 -17.66 14.13 2.20
N HIS A 117 -17.35 13.08 2.95
CA HIS A 117 -16.04 12.91 3.57
C HIS A 117 -15.29 11.70 3.00
N GLY A 118 -14.01 11.85 2.97
CA GLY A 118 -12.99 10.84 2.82
C GLY A 118 -11.80 11.28 3.65
N ARG A 119 -10.87 10.36 3.93
CA ARG A 119 -9.69 10.69 4.73
C ARG A 119 -8.45 10.11 4.07
N ILE A 120 -7.34 10.83 4.22
CA ILE A 120 -6.02 10.31 3.92
C ILE A 120 -5.21 10.33 5.21
N TRP A 121 -4.80 9.15 5.64
CA TRP A 121 -3.93 8.99 6.80
C TRP A 121 -2.48 8.91 6.34
N ARG A 122 -1.59 9.52 7.11
CA ARG A 122 -0.15 9.43 6.94
C ARG A 122 0.44 8.74 8.15
N ILE A 123 1.06 7.58 7.93
CA ILE A 123 1.64 6.75 8.98
C ILE A 123 3.16 6.87 8.89
N THR A 124 3.79 7.17 10.02
CA THR A 124 5.24 7.29 10.18
C THR A 124 5.68 6.59 11.45
N THR A 125 6.96 6.30 11.59
CA THR A 125 7.53 5.80 12.84
C THR A 125 8.01 6.97 13.69
N LYS A 126 7.60 6.99 14.96
CA LYS A 126 8.04 8.02 15.91
C LYS A 126 9.58 8.05 15.99
N GLY A 127 10.15 9.23 15.85
CA GLY A 127 11.60 9.43 15.91
C GLY A 127 12.37 9.07 14.64
N GLN A 128 11.73 8.55 13.60
CA GLN A 128 12.36 8.33 12.31
C GLN A 128 12.20 9.56 11.41
N PRO A 129 13.29 10.09 10.86
CA PRO A 129 13.21 11.21 9.93
C PRO A 129 12.55 10.80 8.62
N LEU A 130 11.78 11.71 8.05
CA LEU A 130 11.21 11.52 6.73
C LEU A 130 12.28 11.72 5.65
N LEU A 131 12.11 11.05 4.52
CA LEU A 131 12.98 11.21 3.39
C LEU A 131 12.69 12.54 2.67
N LYS A 132 13.75 13.17 2.17
CA LYS A 132 13.59 14.30 1.27
C LYS A 132 13.41 13.79 -0.16
N PRO A 133 12.26 14.05 -0.80
CA PRO A 133 12.03 13.59 -2.16
C PRO A 133 13.06 14.18 -3.14
N PRO A 134 13.69 13.37 -4.01
CA PRO A 134 14.58 13.88 -5.03
C PRO A 134 13.80 14.63 -6.13
N ALA A 135 14.35 15.74 -6.62
CA ALA A 135 13.74 16.54 -7.69
C ALA A 135 13.96 15.92 -9.08
N LEU A 136 13.45 14.70 -9.31
CA LEU A 136 13.69 13.88 -10.51
C LEU A 136 13.41 14.62 -11.82
N ALA A 137 12.42 15.52 -11.83
CA ALA A 137 12.05 16.29 -13.03
C ALA A 137 13.16 17.23 -13.51
N LYS A 138 14.08 17.62 -12.62
CA LYS A 138 15.18 18.53 -12.90
C LYS A 138 16.52 17.82 -13.15
N MET A 139 16.55 16.49 -13.08
CA MET A 139 17.75 15.68 -13.20
C MET A 139 18.09 15.36 -14.66
N ASN A 140 19.37 15.37 -14.99
CA ASN A 140 19.89 14.84 -16.24
C ASN A 140 20.00 13.31 -16.20
N ALA A 141 20.37 12.68 -17.33
CA ALA A 141 20.46 11.23 -17.46
C ALA A 141 21.39 10.59 -16.41
N ALA A 142 22.59 11.12 -16.20
CA ALA A 142 23.55 10.60 -15.23
C ALA A 142 23.01 10.68 -13.79
N GLN A 143 22.40 11.81 -13.44
CA GLN A 143 21.77 11.99 -12.12
C GLN A 143 20.60 11.04 -11.91
N LEU A 144 19.78 10.78 -12.95
CA LEU A 144 18.67 9.81 -12.88
C LEU A 144 19.19 8.37 -12.74
N CYS A 145 20.28 8.01 -13.42
CA CYS A 145 20.93 6.70 -13.25
C CYS A 145 21.35 6.47 -11.78
N ASN A 146 21.86 7.50 -11.11
CA ASN A 146 22.23 7.45 -9.70
C ASN A 146 21.01 7.25 -8.76
N GLN A 147 19.79 7.44 -9.24
CA GLN A 147 18.57 7.17 -8.49
C GLN A 147 18.01 5.74 -8.68
N LEU A 148 18.57 4.95 -9.60
CA LEU A 148 18.11 3.57 -9.83
C LEU A 148 18.35 2.63 -8.63
N PRO A 149 19.42 2.80 -7.81
CA PRO A 149 19.58 2.04 -6.55
C PRO A 149 18.93 2.71 -5.33
N ALA A 150 18.12 3.76 -5.50
CA ALA A 150 17.47 4.43 -4.38
C ALA A 150 16.68 3.45 -3.49
N PRO A 151 16.62 3.66 -2.15
CA PRO A 151 15.94 2.75 -1.25
C PRO A 151 14.44 2.60 -1.56
N LEU A 152 13.76 3.70 -1.96
CA LEU A 152 12.33 3.65 -2.29
C LEU A 152 12.09 3.10 -3.70
N ARG A 153 11.28 2.05 -3.82
CA ARG A 153 10.80 1.52 -5.12
C ARG A 153 10.17 2.62 -5.99
N ARG A 154 9.39 3.51 -5.38
CA ARG A 154 8.79 4.65 -6.07
C ARG A 154 9.85 5.54 -6.74
N THR A 155 10.91 5.89 -6.05
CA THR A 155 12.01 6.70 -6.60
C THR A 155 12.68 5.98 -7.77
N ARG A 156 13.02 4.69 -7.61
CA ARG A 156 13.59 3.85 -8.68
C ARG A 156 12.69 3.82 -9.92
N LYS A 157 11.38 3.56 -9.71
CA LYS A 157 10.41 3.52 -10.81
C LYS A 157 10.31 4.85 -11.54
N LEU A 158 10.18 5.96 -10.81
CA LEU A 158 10.06 7.29 -11.42
C LEU A 158 11.34 7.72 -12.14
N ALA A 159 12.51 7.42 -11.58
CA ALA A 159 13.79 7.68 -12.24
C ALA A 159 13.90 6.91 -13.57
N LYS A 160 13.51 5.60 -13.57
CA LYS A 160 13.47 4.79 -14.80
C LYS A 160 12.50 5.37 -15.84
N LEU A 161 11.28 5.72 -15.45
CA LEU A 161 10.30 6.32 -16.36
C LEU A 161 10.84 7.63 -16.95
N ARG A 162 11.42 8.48 -16.11
CA ARG A 162 11.99 9.75 -16.57
C ARG A 162 13.16 9.56 -17.53
N LEU A 163 14.01 8.54 -17.32
CA LEU A 163 15.09 8.19 -18.25
C LEU A 163 14.53 7.77 -19.62
N MET A 164 13.40 7.05 -19.64
CA MET A 164 12.75 6.64 -20.91
C MET A 164 12.15 7.80 -21.67
N ASP A 165 11.75 8.88 -20.97
CA ASP A 165 11.16 10.09 -21.56
C ASP A 165 12.23 11.09 -22.06
N LEU A 166 13.50 10.89 -21.73
CA LEU A 166 14.57 11.77 -22.22
C LEU A 166 14.74 11.61 -23.74
N PRO A 167 15.03 12.72 -24.46
CA PRO A 167 15.36 12.64 -25.86
C PRO A 167 16.50 11.66 -26.09
N LYS A 168 16.35 10.72 -27.01
CA LYS A 168 17.45 9.84 -27.43
C LYS A 168 18.55 10.72 -28.01
N ALA A 169 19.78 10.54 -27.54
CA ALA A 169 20.93 11.16 -28.19
C ALA A 169 20.90 10.74 -29.66
N LYS A 170 20.95 11.71 -30.58
CA LYS A 170 21.19 11.40 -31.98
C LYS A 170 22.58 10.77 -32.06
N ALA A 171 22.62 9.52 -32.54
CA ALA A 171 23.87 8.80 -32.79
C ALA A 171 24.67 9.50 -33.88
#